data_73c3e52f5624d78b7ab465cbca919de4
#
_entry.id   73c3e52f5624d78b7ab465cbca919de4
#
_cell.length_a   1.000
_cell.length_b   1.000
_cell.length_c   1.000
_cell.angle_alpha   90.00
_cell.angle_beta   90.00
_cell.angle_gamma   90.00
#
_symmetry.space_group_name_H-M   'P 1'
#
loop_
_entity.id
_entity.type
_entity.pdbx_description
1 polymer ?
#
loop_
_entity_poly.entity_id
_entity_poly.type
_entity_poly.pdbx_seq_one_letter_code
_entity_poly.pdbx_strand_id
1 'polypeptide(L)'
;HYLGLNKEFRHRGEEPGRLENFSDAVFALAITLLLISTSPPTSFDQIKKFVWDVIPFCLCIAIIILIWHEHFKFYFRYGLRNGRVLFLNSLFLIIVLFYVYPLKFLTKLILFPTAYIFKQNWLTQELAELYKGTNMAYLMIIYGIGATGVFVVLMFMYRYALKNAVLLELNEIEAEIDRQCGCYGEDW
;
A
#
# COMPACT_ATOMS: atom_id res chain seq x y z
N HIS A 1 10.67 -10.08 -18.95
CA HIS A 1 11.25 -10.21 -17.58
C HIS A 1 10.27 -9.57 -16.62
N TYR A 2 9.37 -10.38 -16.05
CA TYR A 2 8.43 -9.91 -15.03
C TYR A 2 9.17 -9.72 -13.71
N LEU A 3 9.13 -8.51 -13.18
CA LEU A 3 9.81 -8.05 -11.96
C LEU A 3 9.53 -8.98 -10.77
N GLY A 4 10.52 -9.80 -10.40
CA GLY A 4 10.50 -10.59 -9.16
C GLY A 4 9.57 -11.80 -9.12
N LEU A 5 8.98 -12.21 -10.24
CA LEU A 5 8.12 -13.39 -10.32
C LEU A 5 8.97 -14.64 -10.62
N ASN A 6 8.75 -15.68 -9.83
CA ASN A 6 9.48 -16.94 -9.97
C ASN A 6 9.08 -17.62 -11.29
N LYS A 7 10.04 -18.03 -12.12
CA LYS A 7 9.81 -18.68 -13.42
C LYS A 7 9.13 -20.05 -13.30
N GLU A 8 9.21 -20.67 -12.13
CA GLU A 8 8.63 -21.97 -11.84
C GLU A 8 7.16 -21.92 -11.47
N PHE A 9 6.60 -20.71 -11.27
CA PHE A 9 5.19 -20.51 -10.94
C PHE A 9 4.36 -20.32 -12.22
N ARG A 10 3.33 -21.17 -12.38
CA ARG A 10 2.39 -21.09 -13.52
C ARG A 10 1.45 -19.89 -13.32
N HIS A 11 1.58 -18.90 -14.19
CA HIS A 11 0.73 -17.71 -14.15
C HIS A 11 -0.65 -18.00 -14.75
N ARG A 12 -1.71 -17.76 -13.95
CA ARG A 12 -3.10 -18.03 -14.32
C ARG A 12 -3.88 -16.76 -14.65
N GLY A 13 -3.30 -15.59 -14.37
CA GLY A 13 -3.88 -14.27 -14.57
C GLY A 13 -3.15 -13.44 -15.62
N GLU A 14 -2.74 -14.01 -16.76
CA GLU A 14 -2.04 -13.27 -17.82
C GLU A 14 -2.93 -12.19 -18.48
N GLU A 15 -4.23 -12.46 -18.60
CA GLU A 15 -5.19 -11.49 -19.12
C GLU A 15 -5.87 -10.77 -17.94
N PRO A 16 -5.69 -9.45 -17.79
CA PRO A 16 -6.30 -8.68 -16.72
C PRO A 16 -7.84 -8.72 -16.83
N GLY A 17 -8.49 -9.06 -15.73
CA GLY A 17 -9.94 -9.06 -15.64
C GLY A 17 -10.52 -7.70 -15.32
N ARG A 18 -11.85 -7.57 -15.40
CA ARG A 18 -12.56 -6.33 -15.05
C ARG A 18 -12.30 -5.89 -13.61
N LEU A 19 -12.17 -6.86 -12.70
CA LEU A 19 -11.92 -6.60 -11.28
C LEU A 19 -10.53 -6.01 -11.05
N GLU A 20 -9.53 -6.52 -11.76
CA GLU A 20 -8.14 -6.04 -11.72
C GLU A 20 -8.06 -4.62 -12.29
N ASN A 21 -8.65 -4.41 -13.49
CA ASN A 21 -8.69 -3.08 -14.12
C ASN A 21 -9.41 -2.04 -13.24
N PHE A 22 -10.49 -2.45 -12.56
CA PHE A 22 -11.17 -1.59 -11.59
C PHE A 22 -10.26 -1.24 -10.40
N SER A 23 -9.55 -2.24 -9.86
CA SER A 23 -8.61 -2.03 -8.77
C SER A 23 -7.47 -1.09 -9.17
N ASP A 24 -6.91 -1.25 -10.37
CA ASP A 24 -5.86 -0.37 -10.90
C ASP A 24 -6.35 1.07 -11.04
N ALA A 25 -7.59 1.27 -11.50
CA ALA A 25 -8.21 2.60 -11.55
C ALA A 25 -8.37 3.21 -10.16
N VAL A 26 -8.71 2.41 -9.13
CA VAL A 26 -8.81 2.87 -7.75
C VAL A 26 -7.45 3.27 -7.18
N PHE A 27 -6.38 2.52 -7.49
CA PHE A 27 -5.02 2.91 -7.09
C PHE A 27 -4.57 4.21 -7.76
N ALA A 28 -4.88 4.39 -9.05
CA ALA A 28 -4.62 5.64 -9.76
C ALA A 28 -5.37 6.82 -9.11
N LEU A 29 -6.64 6.61 -8.74
CA LEU A 29 -7.45 7.60 -8.03
C LEU A 29 -6.84 7.92 -6.64
N ALA A 30 -6.36 6.92 -5.91
CA ALA A 30 -5.71 7.11 -4.62
C ALA A 30 -4.49 8.04 -4.71
N ILE A 31 -3.64 7.83 -5.72
CA ILE A 31 -2.49 8.71 -5.99
C ILE A 31 -2.95 10.13 -6.35
N THR A 32 -4.01 10.26 -7.15
CA THR A 32 -4.58 11.56 -7.53
C THR A 32 -5.14 12.31 -6.32
N LEU A 33 -5.85 11.62 -5.43
CA LEU A 33 -6.36 12.20 -4.17
C LEU A 33 -5.23 12.70 -3.27
N LEU A 34 -4.11 11.99 -3.24
CA LEU A 34 -2.93 12.41 -2.50
C LEU A 34 -2.37 13.73 -3.04
N LEU A 35 -2.37 13.93 -4.35
CA LEU A 35 -1.92 15.16 -5.00
C LEU A 35 -2.88 16.33 -4.70
N ILE A 36 -4.19 16.11 -4.86
CA ILE A 36 -5.22 17.13 -4.64
C ILE A 36 -5.25 17.61 -3.18
N SER A 37 -4.85 16.77 -2.23
CA SER A 37 -4.75 17.16 -0.81
C SER A 37 -3.71 18.26 -0.54
N THR A 38 -2.95 18.69 -1.56
CA THR A 38 -1.95 19.76 -1.47
C THR A 38 -2.53 21.04 -2.06
N SER A 39 -2.61 22.11 -1.27
CA SER A 39 -3.05 23.42 -1.78
C SER A 39 -2.05 23.95 -2.81
N PRO A 40 -2.50 24.50 -3.94
CA PRO A 40 -1.61 25.11 -4.92
C PRO A 40 -0.85 26.30 -4.30
N PRO A 41 0.45 26.43 -4.53
CA PRO A 41 1.23 27.53 -3.98
C PRO A 41 0.85 28.87 -4.63
N THR A 42 0.62 29.89 -3.82
CA THR A 42 0.26 31.25 -4.26
C THR A 42 1.38 32.28 -4.04
N SER A 43 2.46 31.88 -3.34
CA SER A 43 3.62 32.73 -3.07
C SER A 43 4.93 31.98 -3.28
N PHE A 44 6.03 32.73 -3.43
CA PHE A 44 7.36 32.15 -3.63
C PHE A 44 7.82 31.28 -2.44
N ASP A 45 7.49 31.68 -1.23
CA ASP A 45 7.82 30.89 -0.04
C ASP A 45 6.99 29.61 0.04
N GLN A 46 5.73 29.64 -0.45
CA GLN A 46 4.91 28.43 -0.57
C GLN A 46 5.45 27.48 -1.66
N ILE A 47 6.06 28.01 -2.75
CA ILE A 47 6.74 27.18 -3.75
C ILE A 47 7.91 26.45 -3.14
N LYS A 48 8.72 27.11 -2.31
CA LYS A 48 9.83 26.43 -1.59
C LYS A 48 9.32 25.30 -0.71
N LYS A 49 8.25 25.55 0.07
CA LYS A 49 7.61 24.51 0.89
C LYS A 49 7.10 23.36 0.04
N PHE A 50 6.45 23.65 -1.08
CA PHE A 50 5.93 22.64 -2.00
C PHE A 50 7.05 21.74 -2.54
N VAL A 51 8.21 22.31 -2.91
CA VAL A 51 9.38 21.53 -3.37
C VAL A 51 9.87 20.55 -2.30
N TRP A 52 9.88 20.95 -1.03
CA TRP A 52 10.23 20.04 0.07
C TRP A 52 9.14 18.99 0.34
N ASP A 53 7.87 19.32 0.15
CA ASP A 53 6.74 18.39 0.26
C ASP A 53 6.76 17.30 -0.83
N VAL A 54 7.55 17.46 -1.90
CA VAL A 54 7.74 16.43 -2.94
C VAL A 54 8.37 15.17 -2.35
N ILE A 55 9.29 15.28 -1.39
CA ILE A 55 9.97 14.11 -0.78
C ILE A 55 8.98 13.20 -0.05
N PRO A 56 8.18 13.69 0.94
CA PRO A 56 7.17 12.86 1.59
C PRO A 56 6.10 12.37 0.60
N PHE A 57 5.77 13.16 -0.41
CA PHE A 57 4.84 12.76 -1.47
C PHE A 57 5.36 11.57 -2.28
N CYS A 58 6.62 11.60 -2.72
CA CYS A 58 7.24 10.47 -3.42
C CYS A 58 7.30 9.21 -2.55
N LEU A 59 7.56 9.37 -1.26
CA LEU A 59 7.55 8.24 -0.31
C LEU A 59 6.14 7.65 -0.18
N CYS A 60 5.09 8.47 -0.12
CA CYS A 60 3.70 8.00 -0.14
C CYS A 60 3.40 7.19 -1.39
N ILE A 61 3.76 7.71 -2.57
CA ILE A 61 3.56 7.01 -3.84
C ILE A 61 4.30 5.68 -3.84
N ALA A 62 5.54 5.64 -3.38
CA ALA A 62 6.32 4.41 -3.29
C ALA A 62 5.61 3.35 -2.43
N ILE A 63 5.06 3.73 -1.27
CA ILE A 63 4.29 2.83 -0.41
C ILE A 63 3.03 2.32 -1.13
N ILE A 64 2.29 3.19 -1.81
CA ILE A 64 1.09 2.81 -2.56
C ILE A 64 1.44 1.85 -3.69
N ILE A 65 2.55 2.10 -4.42
CA ILE A 65 3.03 1.22 -5.49
C ILE A 65 3.44 -0.15 -4.93
N LEU A 66 4.06 -0.21 -3.75
CA LEU A 66 4.40 -1.48 -3.10
C LEU A 66 3.14 -2.28 -2.75
N ILE A 67 2.12 -1.64 -2.20
CA ILE A 67 0.84 -2.28 -1.89
C ILE A 67 0.15 -2.77 -3.17
N TRP A 68 0.12 -1.92 -4.21
CA TRP A 68 -0.40 -2.27 -5.53
C TRP A 68 0.35 -3.45 -6.15
N HIS A 69 1.68 -3.50 -6.02
CA HIS A 69 2.50 -4.58 -6.56
C HIS A 69 2.19 -5.93 -5.90
N GLU A 70 1.96 -5.96 -4.58
CA GLU A 70 1.53 -7.19 -3.88
C GLU A 70 0.12 -7.63 -4.33
N HIS A 71 -0.80 -6.68 -4.51
CA HIS A 71 -2.13 -6.93 -5.05
C HIS A 71 -2.07 -7.46 -6.50
N PHE A 72 -1.25 -6.84 -7.36
CA PHE A 72 -1.01 -7.29 -8.73
C PHE A 72 -0.46 -8.72 -8.76
N LYS A 73 0.55 -9.05 -7.92
CA LYS A 73 1.11 -10.40 -7.84
C LYS A 73 0.05 -11.44 -7.50
N PHE A 74 -0.88 -11.12 -6.60
CA PHE A 74 -1.96 -12.02 -6.25
C PHE A 74 -2.81 -12.39 -7.47
N TYR A 75 -3.29 -11.41 -8.22
CA TYR A 75 -4.13 -11.67 -9.39
C TYR A 75 -3.36 -12.34 -10.53
N PHE A 76 -2.14 -11.91 -10.76
CA PHE A 76 -1.28 -12.49 -11.79
C PHE A 76 -0.96 -13.96 -11.52
N ARG A 77 -0.79 -14.35 -10.25
CA ARG A 77 -0.53 -15.74 -9.86
C ARG A 77 -1.78 -16.61 -9.94
N TYR A 78 -2.87 -16.17 -9.38
CA TYR A 78 -4.03 -17.03 -9.13
C TYR A 78 -5.18 -16.81 -10.12
N GLY A 79 -5.35 -15.64 -10.70
CA GLY A 79 -6.44 -15.30 -11.62
C GLY A 79 -7.84 -15.52 -11.04
N LEU A 80 -8.01 -15.54 -9.71
CA LEU A 80 -9.25 -15.83 -9.02
C LEU A 80 -10.25 -14.68 -9.15
N ARG A 81 -11.49 -14.99 -9.60
CA ARG A 81 -12.56 -14.01 -9.84
C ARG A 81 -13.89 -14.40 -9.17
N ASN A 82 -13.82 -15.08 -8.02
CA ASN A 82 -14.99 -15.55 -7.27
C ASN A 82 -15.62 -14.43 -6.45
N GLY A 83 -16.90 -14.57 -6.07
CA GLY A 83 -17.60 -13.59 -5.24
C GLY A 83 -16.92 -13.30 -3.88
N ARG A 84 -16.23 -14.27 -3.28
CA ARG A 84 -15.44 -14.06 -2.05
C ARG A 84 -14.21 -13.19 -2.29
N VAL A 85 -13.51 -13.42 -3.39
CA VAL A 85 -12.36 -12.59 -3.79
C VAL A 85 -12.83 -11.18 -4.12
N LEU A 86 -13.98 -11.03 -4.79
CA LEU A 86 -14.60 -9.73 -5.05
C LEU A 86 -14.86 -8.96 -3.75
N PHE A 87 -15.43 -9.62 -2.74
CA PHE A 87 -15.69 -9.00 -1.43
C PHE A 87 -14.40 -8.58 -0.72
N LEU A 88 -13.41 -9.48 -0.64
CA LEU A 88 -12.10 -9.19 -0.03
C LEU A 88 -11.37 -8.06 -0.77
N ASN A 89 -11.42 -8.05 -2.10
CA ASN A 89 -10.85 -6.99 -2.91
C ASN A 89 -11.53 -5.64 -2.64
N SER A 90 -12.86 -5.63 -2.56
CA SER A 90 -13.59 -4.39 -2.25
C SER A 90 -13.22 -3.86 -0.87
N LEU A 91 -13.14 -4.73 0.14
CA LEU A 91 -12.70 -4.37 1.48
C LEU A 91 -11.27 -3.83 1.48
N PHE A 92 -10.37 -4.48 0.75
CA PHE A 92 -8.99 -4.04 0.57
C PHE A 92 -8.91 -2.62 -0.01
N LEU A 93 -9.64 -2.36 -1.10
CA LEU A 93 -9.65 -1.05 -1.76
C LEU A 93 -10.23 0.05 -0.87
N ILE A 94 -11.27 -0.25 -0.09
CA ILE A 94 -11.82 0.71 0.89
C ILE A 94 -10.76 1.08 1.92
N ILE A 95 -10.06 0.10 2.49
CA ILE A 95 -9.00 0.35 3.49
C ILE A 95 -7.87 1.16 2.88
N VAL A 96 -7.42 0.82 1.67
CA VAL A 96 -6.36 1.55 0.96
C VAL A 96 -6.76 3.01 0.73
N LEU A 97 -7.95 3.27 0.17
CA LEU A 97 -8.43 4.63 -0.07
C LEU A 97 -8.52 5.45 1.22
N PHE A 98 -9.01 4.84 2.29
CA PHE A 98 -9.13 5.52 3.58
C PHE A 98 -7.76 5.81 4.19
N TYR A 99 -6.80 4.89 3.99
CA TYR A 99 -5.45 5.00 4.54
C TYR A 99 -4.55 5.99 3.80
N VAL A 100 -4.78 6.20 2.51
CA VAL A 100 -4.00 7.13 1.67
C VAL A 100 -4.00 8.55 2.23
N TYR A 101 -5.15 9.02 2.72
CA TYR A 101 -5.28 10.39 3.24
C TYR A 101 -4.34 10.66 4.44
N PRO A 102 -4.33 9.85 5.50
CA PRO A 102 -3.40 10.03 6.61
C PRO A 102 -1.94 9.66 6.29
N LEU A 103 -1.68 8.91 5.23
CA LEU A 103 -0.34 8.46 4.85
C LEU A 103 0.63 9.63 4.63
N LYS A 104 0.17 10.72 4.02
CA LYS A 104 0.97 11.93 3.79
C LYS A 104 1.44 12.58 5.09
N PHE A 105 0.60 12.57 6.11
CA PHE A 105 0.97 13.06 7.44
C PHE A 105 2.03 12.17 8.08
N LEU A 106 1.86 10.85 8.00
CA LEU A 106 2.81 9.88 8.53
C LEU A 106 4.21 10.03 7.88
N THR A 107 4.26 10.21 6.56
CA THR A 107 5.55 10.37 5.86
C THR A 107 6.24 11.67 6.22
N LYS A 108 5.52 12.77 6.42
CA LYS A 108 6.08 14.01 6.97
C LYS A 108 6.66 13.78 8.36
N LEU A 109 5.98 13.03 9.20
CA LEU A 109 6.42 12.71 10.55
C LEU A 109 7.71 11.88 10.57
N ILE A 110 7.81 10.86 9.71
CA ILE A 110 9.00 10.01 9.57
C ILE A 110 10.20 10.82 9.07
N LEU A 111 9.97 11.81 8.21
CA LEU A 111 11.03 12.67 7.66
C LEU A 111 11.45 13.81 8.61
N PHE A 112 10.76 14.00 9.74
CA PHE A 112 11.11 15.04 10.71
C PHE A 112 12.58 14.99 11.18
N PRO A 113 13.17 13.83 11.55
CA PRO A 113 14.57 13.76 11.95
C PRO A 113 15.52 14.22 10.85
N THR A 114 15.21 13.98 9.58
CA THR A 114 16.04 14.40 8.45
C THR A 114 15.99 15.92 8.26
N ALA A 115 14.83 16.55 8.45
CA ALA A 115 14.70 18.00 8.42
C ALA A 115 15.53 18.69 9.50
N TYR A 116 15.64 18.09 10.67
CA TYR A 116 16.51 18.57 11.76
C TYR A 116 17.99 18.49 11.39
N ILE A 117 18.42 17.40 10.73
CA ILE A 117 19.80 17.23 10.27
C ILE A 117 20.16 18.29 9.20
N PHE A 118 19.23 18.60 8.29
CA PHE A 118 19.44 19.61 7.25
C PHE A 118 19.24 21.06 7.70
N LYS A 119 19.01 21.31 9.01
CA LYS A 119 18.81 22.64 9.62
C LYS A 119 17.72 23.49 8.93
N GLN A 120 16.66 22.87 8.47
CA GLN A 120 15.52 23.57 7.86
C GLN A 120 14.58 24.10 8.96
N ASN A 121 14.88 25.28 9.49
CA ASN A 121 14.20 25.87 10.64
C ASN A 121 12.69 26.01 10.48
N TRP A 122 12.20 26.34 9.27
CA TRP A 122 10.76 26.49 9.03
C TRP A 122 10.00 25.13 9.08
N LEU A 123 10.63 24.06 8.56
CA LEU A 123 10.05 22.71 8.58
C LEU A 123 10.06 22.13 9.98
N THR A 124 11.12 22.39 10.75
CA THR A 124 11.21 21.95 12.16
C THR A 124 10.20 22.68 13.04
N GLN A 125 9.88 23.95 12.79
CA GLN A 125 8.86 24.69 13.55
C GLN A 125 7.45 24.16 13.23
N GLU A 126 7.09 24.00 11.96
CA GLU A 126 5.79 23.46 11.54
C GLU A 126 5.53 22.07 12.14
N LEU A 127 6.54 21.21 12.09
CA LEU A 127 6.44 19.86 12.65
C LEU A 127 6.46 19.86 14.19
N ALA A 128 7.21 20.75 14.82
CA ALA A 128 7.24 20.88 16.29
C ALA A 128 5.88 21.35 16.83
N GLU A 129 5.15 22.20 16.12
CA GLU A 129 3.78 22.59 16.47
C GLU A 129 2.81 21.41 16.35
N LEU A 130 2.93 20.62 15.29
CA LEU A 130 2.18 19.36 15.12
C LEU A 130 2.46 18.38 16.27
N TYR A 131 3.73 18.27 16.70
CA TYR A 131 4.13 17.42 17.82
C TYR A 131 3.55 17.87 19.16
N LYS A 132 3.50 19.17 19.41
CA LYS A 132 2.98 19.72 20.67
C LYS A 132 1.47 19.57 20.86
N GLY A 133 0.71 19.62 19.74
CA GLY A 133 -0.75 19.57 19.77
C GLY A 133 -1.34 18.17 19.63
N THR A 134 -0.54 17.16 19.32
CA THR A 134 -1.05 15.86 18.91
C THR A 134 -0.66 14.76 19.89
N ASN A 135 -1.64 13.95 20.28
CA ASN A 135 -1.36 12.74 21.06
C ASN A 135 -0.71 11.69 20.16
N MET A 136 0.63 11.68 20.10
CA MET A 136 1.43 10.82 19.21
C MET A 136 1.08 9.34 19.34
N ALA A 137 0.74 8.89 20.55
CA ALA A 137 0.36 7.49 20.77
C ALA A 137 -0.91 7.12 19.98
N TYR A 138 -1.94 7.99 19.99
CA TYR A 138 -3.16 7.76 19.24
C TYR A 138 -2.92 7.74 17.72
N LEU A 139 -2.09 8.64 17.23
CA LEU A 139 -1.74 8.66 15.81
C LEU A 139 -1.04 7.37 15.39
N MET A 140 -0.04 6.94 16.13
CA MET A 140 0.69 5.69 15.83
C MET A 140 -0.24 4.47 15.85
N ILE A 141 -1.21 4.43 16.77
CA ILE A 141 -2.22 3.36 16.82
C ILE A 141 -3.09 3.38 15.57
N ILE A 142 -3.63 4.54 15.18
CA ILE A 142 -4.49 4.68 13.99
C ILE A 142 -3.74 4.23 12.74
N TYR A 143 -2.50 4.68 12.56
CA TYR A 143 -1.67 4.28 11.42
C TYR A 143 -1.32 2.80 11.45
N GLY A 144 -1.00 2.26 12.63
CA GLY A 144 -0.72 0.85 12.82
C GLY A 144 -1.91 -0.04 12.46
N ILE A 145 -3.11 0.34 12.88
CA ILE A 145 -4.35 -0.39 12.54
C ILE A 145 -4.60 -0.36 11.03
N GLY A 146 -4.46 0.81 10.38
CA GLY A 146 -4.64 0.93 8.93
C GLY A 146 -3.67 0.07 8.13
N ALA A 147 -2.38 0.17 8.44
CA ALA A 147 -1.35 -0.63 7.80
C ALA A 147 -1.57 -2.14 8.02
N THR A 148 -1.84 -2.54 9.27
CA THR A 148 -2.15 -3.92 9.61
C THR A 148 -3.39 -4.41 8.85
N GLY A 149 -4.44 -3.59 8.75
CA GLY A 149 -5.65 -3.90 8.01
C GLY A 149 -5.40 -4.25 6.54
N VAL A 150 -4.56 -3.48 5.84
CA VAL A 150 -4.16 -3.74 4.45
C VAL A 150 -3.51 -5.13 4.33
N PHE A 151 -2.51 -5.42 5.17
CA PHE A 151 -1.79 -6.69 5.11
C PHE A 151 -2.66 -7.89 5.55
N VAL A 152 -3.52 -7.70 6.54
CA VAL A 152 -4.47 -8.75 6.98
C VAL A 152 -5.42 -9.14 5.86
N VAL A 153 -5.98 -8.17 5.13
CA VAL A 153 -6.88 -8.51 4.01
C VAL A 153 -6.11 -9.20 2.89
N LEU A 154 -4.91 -8.74 2.54
CA LEU A 154 -4.05 -9.45 1.59
C LEU A 154 -3.77 -10.89 2.04
N MET A 155 -3.42 -11.09 3.31
CA MET A 155 -3.21 -12.42 3.87
C MET A 155 -4.46 -13.31 3.70
N PHE A 156 -5.66 -12.77 3.97
CA PHE A 156 -6.90 -13.53 3.76
C PHE A 156 -7.13 -13.89 2.29
N MET A 157 -6.78 -13.00 1.35
CA MET A 157 -6.86 -13.28 -0.09
C MET A 157 -5.92 -14.44 -0.45
N TYR A 158 -4.66 -14.42 -0.01
CA TYR A 158 -3.70 -15.49 -0.24
C TYR A 158 -4.13 -16.80 0.43
N ARG A 159 -4.59 -16.77 1.68
CA ARG A 159 -5.12 -17.97 2.37
C ARG A 159 -6.33 -18.56 1.65
N TYR A 160 -7.19 -17.72 1.09
CA TYR A 160 -8.31 -18.18 0.30
C TYR A 160 -7.86 -18.86 -0.99
N ALA A 161 -6.86 -18.31 -1.67
CA ALA A 161 -6.29 -18.92 -2.88
C ALA A 161 -5.69 -20.30 -2.57
N LEU A 162 -4.93 -20.43 -1.49
CA LEU A 162 -4.33 -21.70 -1.04
C LEU A 162 -5.38 -22.74 -0.66
N LYS A 163 -6.47 -22.36 0.03
CA LYS A 163 -7.59 -23.28 0.32
C LYS A 163 -8.27 -23.83 -0.93
N ASN A 164 -8.18 -23.11 -2.05
CA ASN A 164 -8.67 -23.56 -3.36
C ASN A 164 -7.54 -24.12 -4.25
N ALA A 165 -6.42 -24.53 -3.66
CA ALA A 165 -5.26 -25.04 -4.37
C ALA A 165 -5.58 -26.19 -5.33
N VAL A 166 -6.49 -27.09 -4.91
CA VAL A 166 -6.95 -28.22 -5.75
C VAL A 166 -7.72 -27.73 -6.99
N LEU A 167 -8.56 -26.69 -6.85
CA LEU A 167 -9.28 -26.08 -7.97
C LEU A 167 -8.36 -25.30 -8.91
N LEU A 168 -7.24 -24.82 -8.38
CA LEU A 168 -6.22 -24.08 -9.12
C LEU A 168 -5.15 -25.00 -9.73
N GLU A 169 -5.23 -26.32 -9.46
CA GLU A 169 -4.20 -27.29 -9.87
C GLU A 169 -2.78 -26.80 -9.50
N LEU A 170 -2.61 -26.33 -8.26
CA LEU A 170 -1.32 -25.89 -7.76
C LEU A 170 -0.36 -27.07 -7.62
N ASN A 171 0.83 -26.96 -8.20
CA ASN A 171 1.89 -27.95 -8.04
C ASN A 171 2.51 -27.84 -6.63
N GLU A 172 3.16 -28.91 -6.14
CA GLU A 172 3.85 -28.93 -4.84
C GLU A 172 4.88 -27.79 -4.73
N ILE A 173 5.60 -27.49 -5.82
CA ILE A 173 6.57 -26.39 -5.90
C ILE A 173 5.89 -25.02 -5.71
N GLU A 174 4.72 -24.81 -6.32
CA GLU A 174 3.96 -23.56 -6.19
C GLU A 174 3.46 -23.36 -4.75
N ALA A 175 2.99 -24.43 -4.10
CA ALA A 175 2.57 -24.41 -2.71
C ALA A 175 3.73 -24.15 -1.74
N GLU A 176 4.92 -24.69 -2.02
CA GLU A 176 6.12 -24.48 -1.21
C GLU A 176 6.64 -23.04 -1.32
N ILE A 177 6.65 -22.46 -2.52
CA ILE A 177 7.03 -21.05 -2.75
C ILE A 177 6.12 -20.12 -1.95
N ASP A 178 4.81 -20.41 -1.89
CA ASP A 178 3.87 -19.61 -1.13
C ASP A 178 4.04 -19.76 0.40
N ARG A 179 4.45 -20.94 0.87
CA ARG A 179 4.82 -21.15 2.28
C ARG A 179 6.07 -20.34 2.67
N GLN A 180 7.11 -20.34 1.83
CA GLN A 180 8.35 -19.60 2.08
C GLN A 180 8.16 -18.08 2.07
N CYS A 181 7.16 -17.56 1.35
CA CYS A 181 6.81 -16.14 1.37
C CYS A 181 6.16 -15.67 2.70
N GLY A 182 6.09 -16.54 3.73
CA GLY A 182 5.63 -16.16 5.08
C GLY A 182 4.12 -16.00 5.23
N CYS A 183 3.34 -16.39 4.23
CA CYS A 183 1.88 -16.36 4.29
C CYS A 183 1.25 -17.58 4.97
N TYR A 184 2.06 -18.55 5.40
CA TYR A 184 1.61 -19.75 6.08
C TYR A 184 2.29 -19.89 7.44
N GLY A 185 1.55 -19.58 8.51
CA GLY A 185 1.87 -20.10 9.82
C GLY A 185 1.60 -21.62 9.80
N GLU A 186 2.62 -22.39 10.16
CA GLU A 186 2.47 -23.82 10.42
C GLU A 186 1.34 -24.00 11.40
N ASP A 187 0.30 -24.70 10.97
CA ASP A 187 -0.57 -25.54 11.82
C ASP A 187 -1.74 -26.02 10.95
N TRP A 188 -1.55 -27.21 10.37
CA TRP A 188 -2.54 -28.30 10.14
C TRP A 188 -1.80 -29.53 9.58
#